data_bfd59e92a3cb7df581e95344f3d31156
#
_entry.id   bfd59e92a3cb7df581e95344f3d31156
#
_cell.length_a   1.000
_cell.length_b   1.000
_cell.length_c   1.000
_cell.angle_alpha   90.00
_cell.angle_beta   90.00
_cell.angle_gamma   90.00
#
_symmetry.space_group_name_H-M   'P 1'
#
loop_
_entity.id
_entity.type
_entity.pdbx_description
1 polymer ?
#
loop_
_entity_poly.entity_id
_entity_poly.type
_entity_poly.pdbx_seq_one_letter_code
_entity_poly.pdbx_strand_id
1 'polypeptide(L)'
;MKFYVLKKIGLSHLLVIFLTLSGSIAAFEVEGDNFEANFTISSWTAYEGKSVITSEGLVGEGYGKVYLTHTFNVTSSDGMSGDFVGQARTVDKGGEMRFASLQGIWKREGTIVTMYTLDSVTNGVMNYAKGSVDLYAGTLKFSVYPID
;
A
#
# COMPACT_ATOMS: atom_id res chain seq x y z
N MET A 1 -32.00 -34.78 -72.94
CA MET A 1 -30.99 -33.81 -72.53
C MET A 1 -31.41 -33.26 -71.17
N LYS A 2 -30.77 -33.74 -70.05
CA LYS A 2 -31.17 -33.39 -68.67
C LYS A 2 -30.17 -32.34 -68.18
N PHE A 3 -30.66 -31.15 -67.88
CA PHE A 3 -29.89 -30.09 -67.22
C PHE A 3 -29.84 -30.34 -65.72
N TYR A 4 -28.63 -30.52 -65.17
CA TYR A 4 -28.43 -30.56 -63.73
C TYR A 4 -28.21 -29.12 -63.22
N VAL A 5 -29.10 -28.69 -62.36
CA VAL A 5 -28.96 -27.43 -61.62
C VAL A 5 -28.04 -27.64 -60.41
N LEU A 6 -26.89 -27.07 -60.42
CA LEU A 6 -26.00 -27.02 -59.21
C LEU A 6 -26.59 -26.06 -58.18
N LYS A 7 -27.02 -26.64 -57.06
CA LYS A 7 -27.37 -25.87 -55.87
C LYS A 7 -26.08 -25.28 -55.24
N LYS A 8 -26.03 -23.96 -55.19
CA LYS A 8 -24.99 -23.23 -54.41
C LYS A 8 -25.21 -23.50 -52.91
N ILE A 9 -24.25 -24.16 -52.30
CA ILE A 9 -24.18 -24.30 -50.83
C ILE A 9 -23.72 -22.98 -50.30
N GLY A 10 -24.57 -22.28 -49.54
CA GLY A 10 -24.23 -21.04 -48.84
C GLY A 10 -23.25 -21.33 -47.71
N LEU A 11 -22.10 -20.69 -47.77
CA LEU A 11 -21.09 -20.74 -46.72
C LEU A 11 -21.59 -19.97 -45.50
N SER A 12 -22.11 -20.71 -44.52
CA SER A 12 -22.54 -20.16 -43.24
C SER A 12 -21.33 -19.61 -42.49
N HIS A 13 -21.30 -18.29 -42.30
CA HIS A 13 -20.27 -17.62 -41.50
C HIS A 13 -20.49 -17.97 -40.00
N LEU A 14 -19.70 -18.87 -39.52
CA LEU A 14 -19.64 -19.16 -38.08
C LEU A 14 -18.90 -17.99 -37.38
N LEU A 15 -19.67 -17.01 -36.91
CA LEU A 15 -19.14 -15.92 -36.10
C LEU A 15 -18.78 -16.45 -34.70
N VAL A 16 -17.51 -16.77 -34.49
CA VAL A 16 -17.00 -17.14 -33.19
C VAL A 16 -16.87 -15.87 -32.36
N ILE A 17 -17.86 -15.63 -31.47
CA ILE A 17 -17.80 -14.56 -30.49
C ILE A 17 -16.81 -15.03 -29.40
N PHE A 18 -15.57 -14.51 -29.44
CA PHE A 18 -14.66 -14.58 -28.31
C PHE A 18 -15.20 -13.65 -27.21
N LEU A 19 -15.97 -14.20 -26.28
CA LEU A 19 -16.17 -13.52 -24.99
C LEU A 19 -14.84 -13.53 -24.25
N THR A 20 -14.11 -12.42 -24.34
CA THR A 20 -13.01 -12.14 -23.41
C THR A 20 -13.65 -11.92 -22.03
N LEU A 21 -13.67 -12.94 -21.19
CA LEU A 21 -13.87 -12.74 -19.75
C LEU A 21 -12.68 -11.92 -19.27
N SER A 22 -12.81 -10.62 -19.26
CA SER A 22 -11.95 -9.73 -18.49
C SER A 22 -12.27 -9.99 -17.03
N GLY A 23 -11.68 -11.05 -16.45
CA GLY A 23 -11.70 -11.25 -15.02
C GLY A 23 -11.04 -10.01 -14.41
N SER A 24 -11.82 -9.17 -13.74
CA SER A 24 -11.26 -8.15 -12.86
C SER A 24 -10.40 -8.88 -11.86
N ILE A 25 -9.07 -8.71 -11.95
CA ILE A 25 -8.18 -9.13 -10.88
C ILE A 25 -8.58 -8.23 -9.72
N ALA A 26 -9.34 -8.77 -8.77
CA ALA A 26 -9.65 -8.07 -7.54
C ALA A 26 -8.30 -7.73 -6.89
N ALA A 27 -7.99 -6.44 -6.78
CA ALA A 27 -6.86 -6.00 -5.99
C ALA A 27 -7.08 -6.47 -4.54
N PHE A 28 -6.00 -6.83 -3.85
CA PHE A 28 -6.08 -7.13 -2.42
C PHE A 28 -6.65 -5.89 -1.72
N GLU A 29 -7.83 -6.03 -1.14
CA GLU A 29 -8.53 -4.99 -0.41
C GLU A 29 -8.76 -5.47 1.01
N VAL A 30 -8.41 -4.64 1.99
CA VAL A 30 -8.67 -4.89 3.40
C VAL A 30 -9.90 -4.10 3.78
N GLU A 31 -10.91 -4.81 4.25
CA GLU A 31 -12.14 -4.24 4.79
C GLU A 31 -12.17 -4.44 6.30
N GLY A 32 -12.81 -3.53 7.01
CA GLY A 32 -12.99 -3.61 8.45
C GLY A 32 -12.90 -2.24 9.12
N ASP A 33 -13.08 -2.26 10.43
CA ASP A 33 -12.93 -1.06 11.25
C ASP A 33 -11.48 -0.58 11.19
N ASN A 34 -11.30 0.70 10.92
CA ASN A 34 -9.99 1.31 10.83
C ASN A 34 -10.01 2.71 11.41
N PHE A 35 -8.84 3.26 11.64
CA PHE A 35 -8.66 4.67 11.98
C PHE A 35 -7.58 5.30 11.12
N GLU A 36 -7.69 6.62 10.95
CA GLU A 36 -6.74 7.40 10.17
C GLU A 36 -5.62 7.95 11.05
N ALA A 37 -4.39 7.82 10.58
CA ALA A 37 -3.21 8.38 11.21
C ALA A 37 -2.46 9.29 10.23
N ASN A 38 -2.30 10.56 10.60
CA ASN A 38 -1.70 11.59 9.74
C ASN A 38 -0.42 12.13 10.37
N PHE A 39 0.62 12.24 9.55
CA PHE A 39 1.96 12.66 9.98
C PHE A 39 2.55 13.71 9.04
N THR A 40 3.47 14.50 9.56
CA THR A 40 4.32 15.42 8.81
C THR A 40 5.75 14.89 8.84
N ILE A 41 6.44 14.90 7.71
CA ILE A 41 7.87 14.57 7.64
C ILE A 41 8.66 15.64 8.38
N SER A 42 9.43 15.22 9.37
CA SER A 42 10.34 16.08 10.13
C SER A 42 11.77 16.04 9.62
N SER A 43 12.18 14.90 9.02
CA SER A 43 13.47 14.82 8.33
C SER A 43 13.49 13.72 7.27
N TRP A 44 14.37 13.89 6.27
CA TRP A 44 14.70 12.90 5.27
C TRP A 44 16.20 12.85 5.04
N THR A 45 16.81 11.69 5.30
CA THR A 45 18.22 11.43 5.04
C THR A 45 18.34 10.39 3.94
N ALA A 46 19.00 10.77 2.83
CA ALA A 46 19.20 9.91 1.68
C ALA A 46 20.60 9.27 1.70
N TYR A 47 20.65 7.98 1.33
CA TYR A 47 21.85 7.20 1.11
C TYR A 47 21.73 6.49 -0.24
N GLU A 48 22.82 5.89 -0.71
CA GLU A 48 22.76 5.04 -1.90
C GLU A 48 21.86 3.80 -1.64
N GLY A 49 20.82 3.65 -2.45
CA GLY A 49 19.86 2.54 -2.35
C GLY A 49 19.00 2.53 -1.07
N LYS A 50 19.09 3.57 -0.23
CA LYS A 50 18.36 3.64 1.04
C LYS A 50 17.97 5.07 1.40
N SER A 51 16.82 5.22 2.06
CA SER A 51 16.39 6.50 2.66
C SER A 51 15.86 6.29 4.07
N VAL A 52 16.13 7.23 4.96
CA VAL A 52 15.54 7.28 6.30
C VAL A 52 14.64 8.50 6.39
N ILE A 53 13.37 8.26 6.68
CA ILE A 53 12.35 9.31 6.87
C ILE A 53 11.89 9.27 8.31
N THR A 54 11.95 10.40 9.01
CA THR A 54 11.30 10.60 10.30
C THR A 54 10.08 11.48 10.14
N SER A 55 9.03 11.17 10.88
CA SER A 55 7.78 11.91 10.84
C SER A 55 7.10 11.90 12.19
N GLU A 56 6.19 12.83 12.40
CA GLU A 56 5.46 12.97 13.66
C GLU A 56 4.01 13.40 13.42
N GLY A 57 3.12 13.00 14.33
CA GLY A 57 1.71 13.36 14.27
C GLY A 57 1.01 13.17 15.62
N LEU A 58 -0.20 13.70 15.72
CA LEU A 58 -1.14 13.34 16.78
C LEU A 58 -2.11 12.30 16.23
N VAL A 59 -2.19 11.18 16.91
CA VAL A 59 -3.06 10.05 16.53
C VAL A 59 -4.09 9.85 17.64
N GLY A 60 -5.36 9.70 17.26
CA GLY A 60 -6.44 9.36 18.18
C GLY A 60 -6.29 7.96 18.79
N GLU A 61 -7.38 7.37 19.22
CA GLU A 61 -7.46 5.98 19.70
C GLU A 61 -6.46 5.65 20.84
N GLY A 62 -6.11 6.66 21.67
CA GLY A 62 -5.21 6.47 22.80
C GLY A 62 -3.72 6.41 22.48
N TYR A 63 -3.32 6.66 21.23
CA TYR A 63 -1.88 6.68 20.85
C TYR A 63 -1.18 7.99 21.27
N GLY A 64 -1.88 9.14 21.22
CA GLY A 64 -1.29 10.43 21.57
C GLY A 64 -0.34 10.98 20.53
N LYS A 65 0.81 11.53 20.95
CA LYS A 65 1.86 11.99 20.04
C LYS A 65 2.67 10.80 19.57
N VAL A 66 2.81 10.65 18.26
CA VAL A 66 3.52 9.53 17.64
C VAL A 66 4.70 10.07 16.84
N TYR A 67 5.85 9.45 17.03
CA TYR A 67 7.08 9.66 16.28
C TYR A 67 7.42 8.39 15.52
N LEU A 68 7.65 8.52 14.21
CA LEU A 68 7.95 7.42 13.30
C LEU A 68 9.35 7.59 12.72
N THR A 69 10.06 6.48 12.56
CA THR A 69 11.25 6.40 11.71
C THR A 69 11.09 5.22 10.78
N HIS A 70 11.15 5.46 9.48
CA HIS A 70 11.13 4.43 8.44
C HIS A 70 12.46 4.42 7.69
N THR A 71 13.04 3.24 7.53
CA THR A 71 14.19 2.99 6.66
C THR A 71 13.70 2.26 5.43
N PHE A 72 13.68 2.95 4.31
CA PHE A 72 13.29 2.43 3.00
C PHE A 72 14.50 1.87 2.28
N ASN A 73 14.46 0.63 1.85
CA ASN A 73 15.48 -0.01 1.02
C ASN A 73 14.93 -0.19 -0.40
N VAL A 74 15.74 0.11 -1.40
CA VAL A 74 15.40 -0.13 -2.80
C VAL A 74 15.76 -1.57 -3.15
N THR A 75 14.80 -2.34 -3.67
CA THR A 75 15.02 -3.74 -4.09
C THR A 75 14.77 -3.97 -5.57
N SER A 76 14.05 -3.06 -6.23
CA SER A 76 13.82 -3.11 -7.67
C SER A 76 14.93 -2.42 -8.47
N SER A 77 15.20 -2.90 -9.67
CA SER A 77 16.25 -2.35 -10.56
C SER A 77 15.92 -0.95 -11.08
N ASP A 78 14.65 -0.58 -11.13
CA ASP A 78 14.18 0.74 -11.54
C ASP A 78 14.14 1.78 -10.40
N GLY A 79 14.43 1.35 -9.17
CA GLY A 79 14.42 2.22 -8.00
C GLY A 79 13.02 2.61 -7.50
N MET A 80 11.95 1.95 -8.00
CA MET A 80 10.57 2.37 -7.77
C MET A 80 9.85 1.54 -6.71
N SER A 81 10.49 0.50 -6.15
CA SER A 81 9.90 -0.32 -5.10
C SER A 81 10.95 -0.98 -4.20
N GLY A 82 10.51 -1.46 -3.05
CA GLY A 82 11.36 -2.15 -2.12
C GLY A 82 10.66 -2.54 -0.83
N ASP A 83 11.46 -2.82 0.17
CA ASP A 83 11.00 -3.08 1.53
C ASP A 83 11.32 -1.89 2.45
N PHE A 84 10.74 -1.91 3.62
CA PHE A 84 11.12 -1.01 4.70
C PHE A 84 11.01 -1.69 6.07
N VAL A 85 11.77 -1.16 7.01
CA VAL A 85 11.62 -1.40 8.43
C VAL A 85 11.50 -0.06 9.15
N GLY A 86 10.86 -0.06 10.31
CA GLY A 86 10.69 1.18 11.05
C GLY A 86 10.44 0.96 12.53
N GLN A 87 10.39 2.07 13.24
CA GLN A 87 10.07 2.13 14.66
C GLN A 87 9.08 3.25 14.91
N ALA A 88 8.14 3.01 15.81
CA ALA A 88 7.27 4.03 16.34
C ALA A 88 7.50 4.22 17.84
N ARG A 89 7.28 5.44 18.31
CA ARG A 89 7.20 5.80 19.73
C ARG A 89 5.94 6.62 19.91
N THR A 90 5.11 6.23 20.85
CA THR A 90 3.93 6.98 21.22
C THR A 90 4.08 7.55 22.63
N VAL A 91 3.57 8.75 22.84
CA VAL A 91 3.52 9.40 24.16
C VAL A 91 2.13 9.98 24.33
N ASP A 92 1.38 9.48 25.31
CA ASP A 92 0.09 10.06 25.66
C ASP A 92 0.21 11.29 26.57
N LYS A 93 -0.89 11.94 26.88
CA LYS A 93 -0.92 13.11 27.77
C LYS A 93 -0.52 12.78 29.21
N GLY A 94 -0.65 11.53 29.62
CA GLY A 94 -0.21 11.04 30.93
C GLY A 94 1.28 10.72 31.01
N GLY A 95 1.99 10.77 29.87
CA GLY A 95 3.40 10.42 29.78
C GLY A 95 3.65 8.92 29.58
N GLU A 96 2.60 8.11 29.37
CA GLU A 96 2.78 6.70 29.03
C GLU A 96 3.38 6.56 27.63
N MET A 97 4.44 5.77 27.54
CA MET A 97 5.15 5.52 26.29
C MET A 97 4.93 4.08 25.83
N ARG A 98 4.65 3.91 24.53
CA ARG A 98 4.61 2.61 23.87
C ARG A 98 5.55 2.61 22.67
N PHE A 99 5.95 1.40 22.27
CA PHE A 99 6.88 1.18 21.18
C PHE A 99 6.23 0.24 20.17
N ALA A 100 6.47 0.47 18.90
CA ALA A 100 6.07 -0.46 17.86
C ALA A 100 7.20 -0.68 16.86
N SER A 101 7.32 -1.91 16.38
CA SER A 101 8.12 -2.26 15.23
C SER A 101 7.22 -2.27 13.98
N LEU A 102 7.74 -1.71 12.90
CA LEU A 102 7.07 -1.54 11.63
C LEU A 102 7.88 -2.26 10.56
N GLN A 103 7.19 -2.96 9.66
CA GLN A 103 7.84 -3.63 8.53
C GLN A 103 6.87 -3.76 7.37
N GLY A 104 7.39 -3.73 6.15
CA GLY A 104 6.54 -3.88 4.98
C GLY A 104 7.23 -3.64 3.67
N ILE A 105 6.42 -3.38 2.67
CA ILE A 105 6.85 -3.10 1.31
C ILE A 105 6.31 -1.77 0.84
N TRP A 106 6.98 -1.18 -0.13
CA TRP A 106 6.59 0.09 -0.72
C TRP A 106 6.72 0.09 -2.23
N LYS A 107 5.91 0.92 -2.88
CA LYS A 107 5.98 1.22 -4.31
C LYS A 107 5.80 2.72 -4.51
N ARG A 108 6.59 3.32 -5.41
CA ARG A 108 6.52 4.74 -5.74
C ARG A 108 5.97 4.96 -7.15
N GLU A 109 5.04 5.91 -7.26
CA GLU A 109 4.54 6.43 -8.52
C GLU A 109 4.56 7.96 -8.47
N GLY A 110 5.43 8.58 -9.24
CA GLY A 110 5.65 10.03 -9.18
C GLY A 110 6.17 10.47 -7.79
N THR A 111 5.43 11.35 -7.13
CA THR A 111 5.73 11.85 -5.78
C THR A 111 5.12 11.01 -4.66
N ILE A 112 4.27 10.05 -4.99
CA ILE A 112 3.54 9.24 -4.01
C ILE A 112 4.23 7.89 -3.82
N VAL A 113 4.51 7.55 -2.56
CA VAL A 113 4.95 6.23 -2.13
C VAL A 113 3.78 5.55 -1.42
N THR A 114 3.29 4.46 -1.97
CA THR A 114 2.31 3.59 -1.31
C THR A 114 3.04 2.58 -0.45
N MET A 115 2.58 2.40 0.80
CA MET A 115 3.16 1.49 1.78
C MET A 115 2.12 0.49 2.26
N TYR A 116 2.57 -0.75 2.49
CA TYR A 116 1.81 -1.81 3.13
C TYR A 116 2.64 -2.32 4.30
N THR A 117 2.12 -2.15 5.51
CA THR A 117 2.89 -2.39 6.74
C THR A 117 2.17 -3.34 7.69
N LEU A 118 2.96 -4.08 8.44
CA LEU A 118 2.52 -4.87 9.60
C LEU A 118 3.24 -4.31 10.82
N ASP A 119 2.46 -3.93 11.82
CA ASP A 119 2.95 -3.30 13.03
C ASP A 119 2.74 -4.21 14.23
N SER A 120 3.73 -4.27 15.13
CA SER A 120 3.62 -4.95 16.41
C SER A 120 3.93 -3.98 17.53
N VAL A 121 2.97 -3.76 18.42
CA VAL A 121 3.03 -2.80 19.52
C VAL A 121 3.37 -3.53 20.83
N THR A 122 4.13 -2.92 21.73
CA THR A 122 4.58 -3.54 22.99
C THR A 122 3.47 -3.96 23.94
N ASN A 123 2.26 -3.45 23.78
CA ASN A 123 1.06 -3.91 24.52
C ASN A 123 0.37 -5.13 23.91
N GLY A 124 0.97 -5.75 22.87
CA GLY A 124 0.43 -6.92 22.18
C GLY A 124 -0.53 -6.61 21.03
N VAL A 125 -0.86 -5.35 20.78
CA VAL A 125 -1.66 -4.96 19.61
C VAL A 125 -0.86 -5.17 18.33
N MET A 126 -1.48 -5.76 17.35
CA MET A 126 -0.95 -5.89 15.99
C MET A 126 -1.86 -5.14 15.01
N ASN A 127 -1.26 -4.50 14.02
CA ASN A 127 -2.01 -3.78 13.00
C ASN A 127 -1.49 -4.13 11.60
N TYR A 128 -2.42 -4.17 10.65
CA TYR A 128 -2.11 -3.93 9.25
C TYR A 128 -2.37 -2.47 8.95
N ALA A 129 -1.53 -1.83 8.17
CA ALA A 129 -1.82 -0.48 7.70
C ALA A 129 -1.48 -0.31 6.22
N LYS A 130 -2.32 0.44 5.52
CA LYS A 130 -2.05 0.93 4.17
C LYS A 130 -1.77 2.43 4.25
N GLY A 131 -0.61 2.83 3.78
CA GLY A 131 -0.19 4.22 3.87
C GLY A 131 0.22 4.82 2.54
N SER A 132 0.27 6.14 2.53
CA SER A 132 0.86 6.90 1.45
C SER A 132 1.77 8.00 2.00
N VAL A 133 2.95 8.13 1.40
CA VAL A 133 3.86 9.25 1.62
C VAL A 133 3.76 10.15 0.39
N ASP A 134 3.38 11.39 0.58
CA ASP A 134 3.54 12.43 -0.44
C ASP A 134 4.88 13.12 -0.21
N LEU A 135 5.86 12.78 -1.04
CA LEU A 135 7.23 13.31 -0.93
C LEU A 135 7.31 14.81 -1.22
N TYR A 136 6.39 15.34 -2.04
CA TYR A 136 6.35 16.75 -2.36
C TYR A 136 5.67 17.56 -1.25
N ALA A 137 4.54 17.09 -0.74
CA ALA A 137 3.84 17.73 0.36
C ALA A 137 4.52 17.52 1.73
N GLY A 138 5.39 16.53 1.85
CA GLY A 138 6.05 16.18 3.12
C GLY A 138 5.09 15.57 4.14
N THR A 139 4.13 14.76 3.70
CA THR A 139 3.11 14.18 4.57
C THR A 139 3.02 12.67 4.43
N LEU A 140 2.59 12.00 5.51
CA LEU A 140 2.23 10.59 5.52
C LEU A 140 0.80 10.44 6.02
N LYS A 141 0.07 9.52 5.40
CA LYS A 141 -1.29 9.14 5.81
C LYS A 141 -1.40 7.64 5.84
N PHE A 142 -2.00 7.10 6.90
CA PHE A 142 -2.25 5.67 7.04
C PHE A 142 -3.70 5.41 7.41
N SER A 143 -4.30 4.41 6.77
CA SER A 143 -5.50 3.73 7.28
C SER A 143 -5.02 2.49 8.02
N VAL A 144 -5.29 2.44 9.33
CA VAL A 144 -4.76 1.43 10.26
C VAL A 144 -5.89 0.49 10.66
N TYR A 145 -5.69 -0.81 10.46
CA TYR A 145 -6.62 -1.89 10.74
C TYR A 145 -6.05 -2.76 11.86
N PRO A 146 -6.64 -2.75 13.07
CA PRO A 146 -6.26 -3.69 14.12
C PRO A 146 -6.46 -5.14 13.66
N ILE A 147 -5.53 -6.02 14.02
CA ILE A 147 -5.59 -7.46 13.77
C ILE A 147 -5.89 -8.13 15.12
N ASP A 148 -7.04 -8.79 15.21
CA ASP A 148 -7.50 -9.55 16.38
C ASP A 148 -6.95 -10.98 16.38
#